data_f654d0a35629f9fa01cd4f9b23bbce2d
#
_entry.id   f654d0a35629f9fa01cd4f9b23bbce2d
#
_cell.length_a   1.000
_cell.length_b   1.000
_cell.length_c   1.000
_cell.angle_alpha   90.00
_cell.angle_beta   90.00
_cell.angle_gamma   90.00
#
_symmetry.space_group_name_H-M   'P 1'
#
loop_
_entity.id
_entity.type
_entity.pdbx_description
1 polymer ?
#
loop_
_entity_poly.entity_id
_entity_poly.type
_entity_poly.pdbx_seq_one_letter_code
_entity_poly.pdbx_strand_id
1 'polypeptide(L)'
;MQTITVPLGERSYPIHIERGLLAKTGEMIREKLGDIAVAVVSDDHVAPLYMEEVVSSMEKVGLRVCSIVLPHGEQTKCLKSLETLYAFLCEHHLTRKDAIVALGGGVIGDLAGLPAATSLRGVHFVQLPTTLLAQVDSSVGGKVAVDLPQGKNLVGAFYQPELVLVDPDSLRTLTDDFWRDGLGEVVKYGCIGDEALFRLLEENAGGGRTALMGVIGEILTHCIQYKANIVAQDEHDTGLRMTLNFGHTIAHAVETCQHYTGMRHGEAVALGMRVITAMTEEKGMTEQGTSARLNRLLDALGMPRRLPAIPEKDLLNAMTLDKKSAGKQLRVITLDKIGVCRIVPTDVDFFQGMTAQKFVQN
;
A
#
# COMPACT_ATOMS: atom_id res chain seq x y z
N MET A 1 -3.05 6.87 21.99
CA MET A 1 -2.22 6.08 21.06
C MET A 1 -2.78 4.67 20.98
N GLN A 2 -3.08 4.21 19.77
CA GLN A 2 -3.46 2.82 19.51
C GLN A 2 -2.24 2.06 18.99
N THR A 3 -2.08 0.82 19.40
CA THR A 3 -0.95 -0.02 18.98
C THR A 3 -1.46 -1.33 18.43
N ILE A 4 -1.01 -1.69 17.24
CA ILE A 4 -1.25 -2.98 16.60
C ILE A 4 0.09 -3.67 16.45
N THR A 5 0.19 -4.92 16.88
CA THR A 5 1.41 -5.72 16.70
C THR A 5 1.24 -6.63 15.49
N VAL A 6 2.22 -6.66 14.60
CA VAL A 6 2.34 -7.69 13.56
C VAL A 6 3.08 -8.88 14.16
N PRO A 7 2.40 -10.02 14.42
CA PRO A 7 2.99 -11.10 15.20
C PRO A 7 3.79 -12.07 14.31
N LEU A 8 5.11 -11.87 14.26
CA LEU A 8 6.06 -12.66 13.46
C LEU A 8 7.13 -13.34 14.35
N GLY A 9 6.75 -13.77 15.55
CA GLY A 9 7.69 -14.35 16.52
C GLY A 9 8.72 -13.31 16.99
N GLU A 10 10.00 -13.63 16.87
CA GLU A 10 11.10 -12.74 17.27
C GLU A 10 11.19 -11.46 16.40
N ARG A 11 10.60 -11.48 15.19
CA ARG A 11 10.52 -10.34 14.26
C ARG A 11 9.22 -9.55 14.38
N SER A 12 8.44 -9.77 15.45
CA SER A 12 7.22 -9.01 15.71
C SER A 12 7.53 -7.54 15.92
N TYR A 13 6.72 -6.67 15.33
CA TYR A 13 6.91 -5.23 15.46
C TYR A 13 5.59 -4.49 15.73
N PRO A 14 5.64 -3.35 16.44
CA PRO A 14 4.48 -2.53 16.68
C PRO A 14 4.23 -1.55 15.54
N ILE A 15 2.94 -1.25 15.32
CA ILE A 15 2.45 -0.14 14.50
C ILE A 15 1.65 0.76 15.45
N HIS A 16 2.10 1.99 15.63
CA HIS A 16 1.43 2.97 16.47
C HIS A 16 0.63 3.95 15.62
N ILE A 17 -0.59 4.23 16.04
CA ILE A 17 -1.53 5.13 15.36
C ILE A 17 -1.92 6.22 16.34
N GLU A 18 -1.52 7.46 16.08
CA GLU A 18 -1.87 8.62 16.89
C GLU A 18 -1.66 9.91 16.09
N ARG A 19 -2.51 10.91 16.29
CA ARG A 19 -2.33 12.25 15.71
C ARG A 19 -1.15 12.96 16.38
N GLY A 20 -0.34 13.67 15.60
CA GLY A 20 0.87 14.36 16.06
C GLY A 20 2.02 13.41 16.42
N LEU A 21 2.01 12.17 15.88
CA LEU A 21 3.03 11.17 16.19
C LEU A 21 4.38 11.48 15.55
N LEU A 22 4.39 12.21 14.42
CA LEU A 22 5.63 12.63 13.76
C LEU A 22 6.52 13.48 14.70
N ALA A 23 5.93 14.33 15.53
CA ALA A 23 6.66 15.12 16.53
C ALA A 23 7.29 14.27 17.66
N LYS A 24 6.83 13.02 17.85
CA LYS A 24 7.32 12.08 18.87
C LYS A 24 8.26 11.02 18.31
N THR A 25 8.60 11.09 17.02
CA THR A 25 9.39 10.06 16.33
C THR A 25 10.72 9.78 17.03
N GLY A 26 11.42 10.82 17.47
CA GLY A 26 12.70 10.68 18.17
C GLY A 26 12.59 9.89 19.48
N GLU A 27 11.59 10.20 20.32
CA GLU A 27 11.33 9.48 21.56
C GLU A 27 11.04 8.00 21.29
N MET A 28 10.17 7.71 20.33
CA MET A 28 9.76 6.34 19.97
C MET A 28 10.93 5.52 19.42
N ILE A 29 11.77 6.10 18.56
CA ILE A 29 12.97 5.43 18.04
C ILE A 29 13.98 5.18 19.16
N ARG A 30 14.25 6.17 20.01
CA ARG A 30 15.20 6.03 21.10
C ARG A 30 14.76 4.99 22.14
N GLU A 31 13.47 4.94 22.44
CA GLU A 31 12.90 3.91 23.34
C GLU A 31 13.06 2.51 22.74
N LYS A 32 12.82 2.35 21.46
CA LYS A 32 12.85 1.04 20.77
C LYS A 32 14.25 0.56 20.45
N LEU A 33 15.13 1.46 19.97
CA LEU A 33 16.43 1.11 19.38
C LEU A 33 17.64 1.62 20.17
N GLY A 34 17.42 2.51 21.15
CA GLY A 34 18.49 3.08 21.97
C GLY A 34 19.20 4.26 21.32
N ASP A 35 20.47 4.46 21.68
CA ASP A 35 21.31 5.56 21.16
C ASP A 35 22.01 5.13 19.86
N ILE A 36 21.45 5.53 18.73
CA ILE A 36 21.88 5.15 17.39
C ILE A 36 22.02 6.36 16.46
N ALA A 37 22.64 6.15 15.30
CA ALA A 37 22.54 7.08 14.19
C ALA A 37 21.30 6.73 13.32
N VAL A 38 20.71 7.77 12.73
CA VAL A 38 19.50 7.64 11.93
C VAL A 38 19.69 8.33 10.57
N ALA A 39 19.45 7.61 9.49
CA ALA A 39 19.36 8.16 8.14
C ALA A 39 17.89 8.33 7.75
N VAL A 40 17.42 9.56 7.61
CA VAL A 40 16.05 9.85 7.15
C VAL A 40 16.05 9.98 5.63
N VAL A 41 15.24 9.16 4.98
CA VAL A 41 15.03 9.18 3.52
C VAL A 41 13.64 9.72 3.24
N SER A 42 13.55 10.75 2.39
CA SER A 42 12.27 11.34 1.98
C SER A 42 12.32 11.79 0.53
N ASP A 43 11.21 12.31 0.02
CA ASP A 43 11.14 12.94 -1.30
C ASP A 43 10.90 14.45 -1.20
N ASP A 44 11.06 15.14 -2.34
CA ASP A 44 10.97 16.60 -2.46
C ASP A 44 9.53 17.15 -2.31
N HIS A 45 8.50 16.29 -2.27
CA HIS A 45 7.13 16.67 -1.92
C HIS A 45 6.86 16.57 -0.42
N VAL A 46 7.39 15.54 0.24
CA VAL A 46 7.14 15.23 1.66
C VAL A 46 8.12 15.98 2.57
N ALA A 47 9.38 16.08 2.18
CA ALA A 47 10.42 16.71 3.00
C ALA A 47 10.07 18.15 3.42
N PRO A 48 9.58 19.05 2.54
CA PRO A 48 9.20 20.41 2.94
C PRO A 48 8.09 20.48 3.99
N LEU A 49 7.28 19.41 4.11
CA LEU A 49 6.13 19.36 5.02
C LEU A 49 6.49 18.81 6.40
N TYR A 50 7.38 17.82 6.47
CA TYR A 50 7.55 17.01 7.69
C TYR A 50 8.99 16.77 8.12
N MET A 51 10.00 16.96 7.24
CA MET A 51 11.38 16.59 7.53
C MET A 51 11.93 17.34 8.75
N GLU A 52 11.69 18.66 8.84
CA GLU A 52 12.19 19.50 9.93
C GLU A 52 11.62 19.04 11.28
N GLU A 53 10.32 18.75 11.35
CA GLU A 53 9.67 18.27 12.57
C GLU A 53 10.24 16.93 13.01
N VAL A 54 10.37 15.97 12.08
CA VAL A 54 10.87 14.63 12.34
C VAL A 54 12.34 14.65 12.76
N VAL A 55 13.20 15.35 12.04
CA VAL A 55 14.63 15.48 12.36
C VAL A 55 14.82 16.17 13.72
N SER A 56 14.14 17.30 13.94
CA SER A 56 14.22 18.02 15.21
C SER A 56 13.76 17.16 16.39
N SER A 57 12.74 16.31 16.22
CA SER A 57 12.29 15.41 17.29
C SER A 57 13.36 14.40 17.68
N MET A 58 14.13 13.89 16.71
CA MET A 58 15.23 12.95 16.94
C MET A 58 16.45 13.64 17.59
N GLU A 59 16.82 14.82 17.10
CA GLU A 59 17.94 15.58 17.63
C GLU A 59 17.70 16.03 19.09
N LYS A 60 16.47 16.41 19.44
CA LYS A 60 16.08 16.78 20.82
C LYS A 60 16.32 15.65 21.84
N VAL A 61 16.25 14.42 21.42
CA VAL A 61 16.53 13.25 22.28
C VAL A 61 17.97 12.76 22.13
N GLY A 62 18.82 13.46 21.38
CA GLY A 62 20.25 13.21 21.25
C GLY A 62 20.63 12.15 20.21
N LEU A 63 19.71 11.76 19.32
CA LEU A 63 20.04 10.89 18.18
C LEU A 63 20.89 11.67 17.16
N ARG A 64 21.85 10.99 16.53
CA ARG A 64 22.63 11.54 15.42
C ARG A 64 21.85 11.36 14.13
N VAL A 65 21.49 12.43 13.45
CA VAL A 65 20.62 12.38 12.28
C VAL A 65 21.35 12.87 11.03
N CYS A 66 21.23 12.13 9.94
CA CYS A 66 21.49 12.60 8.59
C CYS A 66 20.24 12.40 7.73
N SER A 67 20.06 13.20 6.70
CA SER A 67 18.87 13.13 5.86
C SER A 67 19.21 13.29 4.38
N ILE A 68 18.45 12.61 3.54
CA ILE A 68 18.55 12.71 2.08
C ILE A 68 17.14 12.88 1.49
N VAL A 69 17.03 13.78 0.51
CA VAL A 69 15.79 14.04 -0.23
C VAL A 69 15.98 13.61 -1.68
N LEU A 70 15.11 12.74 -2.14
CA LEU A 70 15.10 12.22 -3.51
C LEU A 70 13.98 12.89 -4.31
N PRO A 71 14.02 12.86 -5.65
CA PRO A 71 12.87 13.27 -6.45
C PRO A 71 11.63 12.42 -6.10
N HIS A 72 10.44 13.02 -6.12
CA HIS A 72 9.18 12.29 -5.94
C HIS A 72 8.82 11.42 -7.15
N GLY A 73 7.91 10.47 -6.95
CA GLY A 73 7.28 9.67 -8.01
C GLY A 73 7.94 8.31 -8.23
N GLU A 74 7.19 7.45 -8.93
CA GLU A 74 7.57 6.04 -9.16
C GLU A 74 8.92 5.88 -9.88
N GLN A 75 9.27 6.84 -10.75
CA GLN A 75 10.54 6.83 -11.49
C GLN A 75 11.78 6.83 -10.58
N THR A 76 11.64 7.33 -9.36
CA THR A 76 12.70 7.32 -8.34
C THR A 76 12.92 5.93 -7.76
N LYS A 77 11.95 5.03 -7.85
CA LYS A 77 12.01 3.67 -7.32
C LYS A 77 12.83 2.76 -8.24
N CYS A 78 14.12 3.01 -8.38
CA CYS A 78 15.01 2.34 -9.34
C CYS A 78 16.41 2.04 -8.76
N LEU A 79 17.19 1.22 -9.48
CA LEU A 79 18.56 0.84 -9.06
C LEU A 79 19.49 2.03 -8.89
N LYS A 80 19.35 3.07 -9.71
CA LYS A 80 20.17 4.29 -9.60
C LYS A 80 19.95 5.02 -8.27
N SER A 81 18.73 5.08 -7.80
CA SER A 81 18.41 5.67 -6.50
C SER A 81 18.97 4.82 -5.35
N LEU A 82 18.99 3.49 -5.49
CA LEU A 82 19.66 2.62 -4.53
C LEU A 82 21.15 2.90 -4.43
N GLU A 83 21.83 3.06 -5.56
CA GLU A 83 23.24 3.41 -5.60
C GLU A 83 23.51 4.72 -4.85
N THR A 84 22.67 5.73 -5.08
CA THR A 84 22.73 7.01 -4.36
C THR A 84 22.54 6.83 -2.86
N LEU A 85 21.57 6.01 -2.45
CA LEU A 85 21.31 5.74 -1.03
C LEU A 85 22.48 4.98 -0.38
N TYR A 86 23.05 3.97 -1.03
CA TYR A 86 24.23 3.26 -0.49
C TYR A 86 25.43 4.18 -0.32
N ALA A 87 25.72 5.05 -1.30
CA ALA A 87 26.77 6.03 -1.19
C ALA A 87 26.54 6.96 0.03
N PHE A 88 25.34 7.51 0.16
CA PHE A 88 24.93 8.36 1.28
C PHE A 88 25.13 7.67 2.63
N LEU A 89 24.69 6.41 2.78
CA LEU A 89 24.84 5.65 4.03
C LEU A 89 26.32 5.41 4.38
N CYS A 90 27.15 5.13 3.39
CA CYS A 90 28.59 4.96 3.57
C CYS A 90 29.30 6.27 3.97
N GLU A 91 28.98 7.37 3.32
CA GLU A 91 29.53 8.72 3.63
C GLU A 91 29.23 9.16 5.05
N HIS A 92 28.04 8.80 5.57
CA HIS A 92 27.62 9.10 6.94
C HIS A 92 28.01 8.02 7.97
N HIS A 93 28.81 7.03 7.56
CA HIS A 93 29.36 5.97 8.41
C HIS A 93 28.31 5.21 9.23
N LEU A 94 27.15 4.92 8.63
CA LEU A 94 26.14 4.11 9.28
C LEU A 94 26.65 2.69 9.53
N THR A 95 26.32 2.15 10.69
CA THR A 95 26.66 0.80 11.13
C THR A 95 25.46 -0.11 11.18
N ARG A 96 25.64 -1.41 11.49
CA ARG A 96 24.52 -2.37 11.65
C ARG A 96 23.56 -2.04 12.78
N LYS A 97 23.97 -1.22 13.73
CA LYS A 97 23.14 -0.82 14.88
C LYS A 97 22.30 0.41 14.60
N ASP A 98 22.55 1.08 13.48
CA ASP A 98 21.89 2.32 13.10
C ASP A 98 20.62 2.02 12.30
N ALA A 99 19.80 3.05 12.05
CA ALA A 99 18.50 2.89 11.43
C ALA A 99 18.36 3.73 10.14
N ILE A 100 17.61 3.18 9.19
CA ILE A 100 17.04 3.94 8.08
C ILE A 100 15.57 4.22 8.42
N VAL A 101 15.16 5.47 8.29
CA VAL A 101 13.79 5.95 8.49
C VAL A 101 13.23 6.38 7.14
N ALA A 102 12.17 5.73 6.69
CA ALA A 102 11.43 6.11 5.49
C ALA A 102 10.33 7.12 5.87
N LEU A 103 10.47 8.36 5.49
CA LEU A 103 9.47 9.42 5.68
C LEU A 103 8.81 9.72 4.34
N GLY A 104 7.64 9.13 4.04
CA GLY A 104 7.01 9.32 2.75
C GLY A 104 5.87 8.38 2.43
N GLY A 105 5.46 8.37 1.16
CA GLY A 105 4.51 7.40 0.62
C GLY A 105 5.13 6.03 0.35
N GLY A 106 4.39 5.15 -0.35
CA GLY A 106 4.83 3.78 -0.65
C GLY A 106 6.14 3.71 -1.44
N VAL A 107 6.38 4.64 -2.35
CA VAL A 107 7.64 4.73 -3.13
C VAL A 107 8.84 4.86 -2.19
N ILE A 108 8.79 5.78 -1.24
CA ILE A 108 9.88 6.00 -0.28
C ILE A 108 9.99 4.83 0.70
N GLY A 109 8.85 4.27 1.14
CA GLY A 109 8.84 3.08 2.01
C GLY A 109 9.58 1.90 1.38
N ASP A 110 9.25 1.57 0.14
CA ASP A 110 9.87 0.47 -0.60
C ASP A 110 11.35 0.75 -0.92
N LEU A 111 11.62 1.96 -1.42
CA LEU A 111 12.96 2.37 -1.83
C LEU A 111 13.94 2.48 -0.66
N ALA A 112 13.53 2.96 0.51
CA ALA A 112 14.37 3.05 1.70
C ALA A 112 14.49 1.69 2.43
N GLY A 113 13.46 0.87 2.33
CA GLY A 113 13.45 -0.46 2.95
C GLY A 113 14.41 -1.46 2.30
N LEU A 114 14.64 -1.34 0.98
CA LEU A 114 15.58 -2.24 0.30
C LEU A 114 17.06 -2.00 0.71
N PRO A 115 17.57 -0.76 0.81
CA PRO A 115 18.86 -0.51 1.47
C PRO A 115 18.88 -0.95 2.93
N ALA A 116 17.80 -0.81 3.68
CA ALA A 116 17.76 -1.31 5.05
C ALA A 116 17.99 -2.83 5.10
N ALA A 117 17.39 -3.57 4.16
CA ALA A 117 17.57 -5.02 4.06
C ALA A 117 18.99 -5.45 3.63
N THR A 118 19.67 -4.64 2.81
CA THR A 118 20.87 -5.05 2.09
C THR A 118 22.16 -4.39 2.56
N SER A 119 22.11 -3.15 3.08
CA SER A 119 23.27 -2.46 3.66
C SER A 119 23.79 -3.25 4.85
N LEU A 120 25.09 -3.57 4.84
CA LEU A 120 25.76 -4.32 5.89
C LEU A 120 25.08 -5.67 6.24
N ARG A 121 24.25 -6.22 5.36
CA ARG A 121 23.39 -7.42 5.49
C ARG A 121 22.21 -7.23 6.46
N GLY A 122 21.74 -6.01 6.59
CA GLY A 122 20.60 -5.60 7.39
C GLY A 122 20.97 -4.53 8.42
N VAL A 123 20.21 -3.44 8.43
CA VAL A 123 20.22 -2.37 9.43
C VAL A 123 18.78 -2.14 9.90
N HIS A 124 18.57 -1.50 11.06
CA HIS A 124 17.20 -1.23 11.52
C HIS A 124 16.42 -0.40 10.52
N PHE A 125 15.14 -0.68 10.41
CA PHE A 125 14.22 0.00 9.50
C PHE A 125 12.99 0.52 10.24
N VAL A 126 12.65 1.79 10.02
CA VAL A 126 11.46 2.45 10.60
C VAL A 126 10.67 3.11 9.48
N GLN A 127 9.34 3.02 9.53
CA GLN A 127 8.46 3.62 8.55
C GLN A 127 7.60 4.74 9.15
N LEU A 128 7.58 5.89 8.50
CA LEU A 128 6.72 7.03 8.76
C LEU A 128 5.86 7.28 7.51
N PRO A 129 4.79 6.48 7.30
CA PRO A 129 3.98 6.58 6.10
C PRO A 129 3.13 7.86 6.10
N THR A 130 3.20 8.64 5.02
CA THR A 130 2.52 9.95 4.90
C THR A 130 1.36 9.96 3.91
N THR A 131 1.15 8.90 3.14
CA THR A 131 -0.02 8.74 2.25
C THR A 131 -1.00 7.73 2.83
N LEU A 132 -2.30 7.85 2.49
CA LEU A 132 -3.31 6.89 2.96
C LEU A 132 -2.96 5.47 2.49
N LEU A 133 -2.57 5.29 1.22
CA LEU A 133 -2.11 4.02 0.69
C LEU A 133 -0.97 3.42 1.52
N ALA A 134 0.02 4.22 1.89
CA ALA A 134 1.13 3.74 2.68
C ALA A 134 0.72 3.41 4.13
N GLN A 135 -0.17 4.19 4.73
CA GLN A 135 -0.64 3.96 6.09
C GLN A 135 -1.46 2.67 6.22
N VAL A 136 -2.31 2.36 5.22
CA VAL A 136 -3.19 1.18 5.28
C VAL A 136 -2.57 -0.07 4.67
N ASP A 137 -1.57 0.08 3.78
CA ASP A 137 -1.07 -1.03 2.98
C ASP A 137 0.46 -1.12 2.95
N SER A 138 1.18 -0.33 2.16
CA SER A 138 2.58 -0.61 1.82
C SER A 138 3.53 -0.64 3.01
N SER A 139 3.26 0.09 4.11
CA SER A 139 4.09 0.06 5.32
C SER A 139 3.96 -1.23 6.16
N VAL A 140 3.05 -2.14 5.81
CA VAL A 140 2.77 -3.36 6.58
C VAL A 140 3.14 -4.59 5.78
N GLY A 141 3.92 -5.51 6.38
CA GLY A 141 4.21 -6.82 5.82
C GLY A 141 5.50 -6.93 5.03
N GLY A 142 6.40 -5.93 5.16
CA GLY A 142 7.82 -6.03 4.82
C GLY A 142 8.19 -6.21 3.36
N LYS A 143 7.27 -6.03 2.41
CA LYS A 143 7.62 -6.02 0.98
C LYS A 143 8.34 -4.71 0.68
N VAL A 144 9.60 -4.78 0.28
CA VAL A 144 10.41 -3.64 -0.15
C VAL A 144 11.06 -3.96 -1.49
N ALA A 145 11.03 -3.02 -2.43
CA ALA A 145 11.49 -3.31 -3.79
C ALA A 145 11.81 -2.05 -4.59
N VAL A 146 12.47 -2.25 -5.73
CA VAL A 146 12.62 -1.27 -6.80
C VAL A 146 12.21 -1.86 -8.13
N ASP A 147 11.92 -0.95 -9.05
CA ASP A 147 11.50 -1.26 -10.41
C ASP A 147 12.69 -1.47 -11.33
N LEU A 148 12.46 -2.27 -12.36
CA LEU A 148 13.36 -2.43 -13.51
C LEU A 148 12.63 -1.98 -14.79
N PRO A 149 13.36 -1.74 -15.90
CA PRO A 149 12.71 -1.48 -17.19
C PRO A 149 11.73 -2.57 -17.64
N GLN A 150 11.89 -3.78 -17.12
CA GLN A 150 11.06 -4.95 -17.43
C GLN A 150 9.76 -5.01 -16.63
N GLY A 151 9.66 -4.27 -15.51
CA GLY A 151 8.43 -4.27 -14.68
C GLY A 151 8.66 -3.73 -13.27
N LYS A 152 7.54 -3.49 -12.57
CA LYS A 152 7.54 -3.00 -11.19
C LYS A 152 7.93 -4.07 -10.19
N ASN A 153 8.60 -3.65 -9.11
CA ASN A 153 8.89 -4.44 -7.92
C ASN A 153 9.67 -5.75 -8.17
N LEU A 154 10.47 -5.80 -9.24
CA LEU A 154 11.18 -7.03 -9.63
C LEU A 154 12.46 -7.30 -8.83
N VAL A 155 13.02 -6.30 -8.17
CA VAL A 155 14.20 -6.45 -7.30
C VAL A 155 13.82 -6.02 -5.91
N GLY A 156 13.75 -6.95 -4.96
CA GLY A 156 13.27 -6.65 -3.62
C GLY A 156 13.59 -7.72 -2.59
N ALA A 157 13.11 -7.49 -1.39
CA ALA A 157 13.23 -8.37 -0.24
C ALA A 157 11.95 -8.37 0.61
N PHE A 158 11.81 -9.38 1.47
CA PHE A 158 10.91 -9.32 2.60
C PHE A 158 11.72 -8.84 3.82
N TYR A 159 11.55 -7.60 4.22
CA TYR A 159 12.27 -6.98 5.33
C TYR A 159 11.31 -6.22 6.24
N GLN A 160 11.05 -6.77 7.41
CA GLN A 160 10.10 -6.19 8.36
C GLN A 160 10.72 -4.97 9.05
N PRO A 161 9.94 -3.88 9.26
CA PRO A 161 10.41 -2.74 10.05
C PRO A 161 10.45 -3.10 11.55
N GLU A 162 11.27 -2.38 12.30
CA GLU A 162 11.28 -2.44 13.77
C GLU A 162 10.09 -1.69 14.38
N LEU A 163 9.58 -0.70 13.64
CA LEU A 163 8.58 0.24 14.09
C LEU A 163 7.89 0.91 12.89
N VAL A 164 6.57 1.08 12.98
CA VAL A 164 5.79 1.91 12.04
C VAL A 164 5.02 2.95 12.85
N LEU A 165 5.18 4.23 12.51
CA LEU A 165 4.50 5.34 13.16
C LEU A 165 3.51 5.98 12.18
N VAL A 166 2.24 5.74 12.40
CA VAL A 166 1.15 6.22 11.56
C VAL A 166 0.54 7.47 12.18
N ASP A 167 0.77 8.61 11.56
CA ASP A 167 0.18 9.88 11.96
C ASP A 167 -0.96 10.26 11.01
N PRO A 168 -2.23 10.17 11.44
CA PRO A 168 -3.36 10.53 10.59
C PRO A 168 -3.38 12.01 10.16
N ASP A 169 -2.69 12.90 10.88
CA ASP A 169 -2.65 14.32 10.50
C ASP A 169 -1.82 14.58 9.24
N SER A 170 -0.87 13.69 8.90
CA SER A 170 -0.15 13.77 7.63
C SER A 170 -1.06 13.61 6.40
N LEU A 171 -2.24 12.99 6.57
CA LEU A 171 -3.21 12.84 5.50
C LEU A 171 -3.91 14.16 5.12
N ARG A 172 -3.84 15.21 5.96
CA ARG A 172 -4.47 16.51 5.69
C ARG A 172 -3.86 17.24 4.50
N THR A 173 -2.59 17.00 4.22
CA THR A 173 -1.84 17.64 3.13
C THR A 173 -1.93 16.88 1.81
N LEU A 174 -2.54 15.68 1.79
CA LEU A 174 -2.72 14.92 0.56
C LEU A 174 -3.62 15.66 -0.43
N THR A 175 -3.26 15.61 -1.70
CA THR A 175 -4.18 15.95 -2.79
C THR A 175 -5.32 14.94 -2.86
N ASP A 176 -6.44 15.32 -3.48
CA ASP A 176 -7.60 14.43 -3.61
C ASP A 176 -7.28 13.17 -4.42
N ASP A 177 -6.33 13.23 -5.34
CA ASP A 177 -5.89 12.08 -6.11
C ASP A 177 -5.19 11.03 -5.25
N PHE A 178 -4.24 11.45 -4.39
CA PHE A 178 -3.58 10.53 -3.46
C PHE A 178 -4.52 10.03 -2.36
N TRP A 179 -5.52 10.85 -2.00
CA TRP A 179 -6.56 10.43 -1.07
C TRP A 179 -7.42 9.31 -1.67
N ARG A 180 -7.91 9.49 -2.92
CA ARG A 180 -8.66 8.45 -3.64
C ARG A 180 -7.83 7.19 -3.86
N ASP A 181 -6.57 7.34 -4.21
CA ASP A 181 -5.63 6.23 -4.38
C ASP A 181 -5.62 5.32 -3.13
N GLY A 182 -5.45 5.88 -1.95
CA GLY A 182 -5.51 5.12 -0.71
C GLY A 182 -6.89 4.52 -0.40
N LEU A 183 -7.98 5.24 -0.73
CA LEU A 183 -9.34 4.74 -0.49
C LEU A 183 -9.67 3.47 -1.30
N GLY A 184 -9.06 3.27 -2.48
CA GLY A 184 -9.21 2.03 -3.22
C GLY A 184 -8.81 0.81 -2.39
N GLU A 185 -7.68 0.88 -1.71
CA GLU A 185 -7.21 -0.17 -0.82
C GLU A 185 -8.05 -0.31 0.46
N VAL A 186 -8.52 0.81 1.02
CA VAL A 186 -9.42 0.77 2.19
C VAL A 186 -10.69 -0.01 1.87
N VAL A 187 -11.34 0.29 0.73
CA VAL A 187 -12.55 -0.44 0.28
C VAL A 187 -12.25 -1.92 0.05
N LYS A 188 -11.10 -2.25 -0.51
CA LYS A 188 -10.66 -3.63 -0.71
C LYS A 188 -10.70 -4.43 0.59
N TYR A 189 -10.15 -3.92 1.68
CA TYR A 189 -10.17 -4.60 2.98
C TYR A 189 -11.60 -4.86 3.48
N GLY A 190 -12.49 -3.88 3.33
CA GLY A 190 -13.91 -4.04 3.65
C GLY A 190 -14.57 -5.14 2.82
N CYS A 191 -14.22 -5.25 1.54
CA CYS A 191 -14.77 -6.26 0.65
C CYS A 191 -14.31 -7.68 0.98
N ILE A 192 -13.01 -7.87 1.25
CA ILE A 192 -12.42 -9.22 1.33
C ILE A 192 -12.55 -9.88 2.70
N GLY A 193 -12.81 -9.12 3.78
CA GLY A 193 -12.85 -9.74 5.11
C GLY A 193 -13.31 -8.87 6.26
N ASP A 194 -13.58 -7.59 6.06
CA ASP A 194 -14.00 -6.68 7.14
C ASP A 194 -15.28 -5.91 6.77
N GLU A 195 -16.43 -6.58 6.90
CA GLU A 195 -17.72 -5.95 6.62
C GLU A 195 -18.03 -4.77 7.56
N ALA A 196 -17.43 -4.73 8.77
CA ALA A 196 -17.61 -3.60 9.68
C ALA A 196 -16.94 -2.34 9.12
N LEU A 197 -15.73 -2.48 8.57
CA LEU A 197 -15.07 -1.40 7.83
C LEU A 197 -15.91 -0.96 6.63
N PHE A 198 -16.46 -1.90 5.87
CA PHE A 198 -17.29 -1.56 4.72
C PHE A 198 -18.50 -0.71 5.11
N ARG A 199 -19.21 -1.08 6.19
CA ARG A 199 -20.34 -0.30 6.74
C ARG A 199 -19.91 1.07 7.24
N LEU A 200 -18.79 1.16 7.95
CA LEU A 200 -18.22 2.43 8.41
C LEU A 200 -17.99 3.39 7.24
N LEU A 201 -17.51 2.88 6.11
CA LEU A 201 -17.34 3.66 4.88
C LEU A 201 -18.68 4.07 4.28
N GLU A 202 -19.67 3.15 4.20
CA GLU A 202 -21.01 3.46 3.69
C GLU A 202 -21.67 4.59 4.50
N GLU A 203 -21.54 4.57 5.82
CA GLU A 203 -22.13 5.58 6.72
C GLU A 203 -21.48 6.96 6.57
N ASN A 204 -20.20 7.02 6.21
CA ASN A 204 -19.42 8.26 6.20
C ASN A 204 -19.11 8.80 4.79
N ALA A 205 -19.23 7.98 3.73
CA ALA A 205 -18.85 8.38 2.37
C ALA A 205 -19.65 9.59 1.86
N GLY A 206 -20.94 9.70 2.23
CA GLY A 206 -21.80 10.82 1.83
C GLY A 206 -21.36 12.19 2.37
N GLY A 207 -20.60 12.22 3.47
CA GLY A 207 -20.00 13.44 4.03
C GLY A 207 -18.64 13.79 3.46
N GLY A 208 -18.17 13.03 2.48
CA GLY A 208 -16.91 13.22 1.79
C GLY A 208 -15.68 13.09 2.70
N ARG A 209 -14.57 13.69 2.26
CA ARG A 209 -13.28 13.60 2.96
C ARG A 209 -13.35 14.07 4.43
N THR A 210 -14.14 15.10 4.71
CA THR A 210 -14.26 15.64 6.08
C THR A 210 -14.85 14.61 7.03
N ALA A 211 -15.93 13.91 6.65
CA ALA A 211 -16.54 12.87 7.48
C ALA A 211 -15.59 11.67 7.66
N LEU A 212 -14.94 11.22 6.58
CA LEU A 212 -13.98 10.13 6.64
C LEU A 212 -12.77 10.47 7.52
N MET A 213 -12.27 11.71 7.47
CA MET A 213 -11.21 12.18 8.39
C MET A 213 -11.65 12.24 9.86
N GLY A 214 -12.94 12.34 10.11
CA GLY A 214 -13.52 12.24 11.46
C GLY A 214 -13.37 10.85 12.07
N VAL A 215 -13.43 9.81 11.25
CA VAL A 215 -13.34 8.39 11.64
C VAL A 215 -12.04 7.72 11.15
N ILE A 216 -11.06 8.51 10.70
CA ILE A 216 -9.86 7.98 10.05
C ILE A 216 -9.06 7.02 10.95
N GLY A 217 -8.98 7.30 12.25
CA GLY A 217 -8.29 6.42 13.20
C GLY A 217 -8.91 5.02 13.26
N GLU A 218 -10.23 4.92 13.16
CA GLU A 218 -10.96 3.65 13.10
C GLU A 218 -10.71 2.94 11.77
N ILE A 219 -10.79 3.66 10.65
CA ILE A 219 -10.48 3.13 9.31
C ILE A 219 -9.06 2.54 9.27
N LEU A 220 -8.06 3.30 9.72
CA LEU A 220 -6.66 2.85 9.78
C LEU A 220 -6.50 1.60 10.63
N THR A 221 -7.17 1.57 11.77
CA THR A 221 -7.15 0.42 12.68
C THR A 221 -7.67 -0.84 12.01
N HIS A 222 -8.83 -0.79 11.39
CA HIS A 222 -9.43 -1.90 10.67
C HIS A 222 -8.49 -2.43 9.57
N CYS A 223 -7.98 -1.55 8.71
CA CYS A 223 -7.10 -1.91 7.61
C CYS A 223 -5.80 -2.56 8.10
N ILE A 224 -5.11 -1.91 9.04
CA ILE A 224 -3.82 -2.36 9.55
C ILE A 224 -3.99 -3.68 10.31
N GLN A 225 -5.01 -3.81 11.15
CA GLN A 225 -5.28 -5.04 11.88
C GLN A 225 -5.58 -6.21 10.95
N TYR A 226 -6.43 -5.96 9.92
CA TYR A 226 -6.74 -6.99 8.92
C TYR A 226 -5.47 -7.45 8.20
N LYS A 227 -4.66 -6.50 7.70
CA LYS A 227 -3.42 -6.82 7.01
C LYS A 227 -2.41 -7.52 7.92
N ALA A 228 -2.23 -7.05 9.14
CA ALA A 228 -1.35 -7.68 10.13
C ALA A 228 -1.71 -9.15 10.36
N ASN A 229 -3.00 -9.47 10.48
CA ASN A 229 -3.50 -10.82 10.64
C ASN A 229 -3.21 -11.72 9.42
N ILE A 230 -3.32 -11.18 8.21
CA ILE A 230 -2.99 -11.90 6.97
C ILE A 230 -1.49 -12.14 6.87
N VAL A 231 -0.66 -11.12 7.15
CA VAL A 231 0.81 -11.22 7.11
C VAL A 231 1.32 -12.22 8.15
N ALA A 232 0.73 -12.25 9.34
CA ALA A 232 1.08 -13.21 10.38
C ALA A 232 0.88 -14.68 9.96
N GLN A 233 -0.10 -14.94 9.09
CA GLN A 233 -0.40 -16.28 8.60
C GLN A 233 0.35 -16.64 7.31
N ASP A 234 0.73 -15.64 6.52
CA ASP A 234 1.38 -15.83 5.22
C ASP A 234 2.34 -14.66 4.91
N GLU A 235 3.49 -14.64 5.58
CA GLU A 235 4.47 -13.58 5.42
C GLU A 235 5.01 -13.47 3.98
N HIS A 236 5.22 -14.61 3.32
CA HIS A 236 5.90 -14.70 2.02
C HIS A 236 4.95 -14.74 0.80
N ASP A 237 3.66 -14.46 1.01
CA ASP A 237 2.66 -14.37 -0.08
C ASP A 237 2.56 -15.66 -0.92
N THR A 238 2.48 -16.79 -0.23
CA THR A 238 2.40 -18.11 -0.88
C THR A 238 0.99 -18.68 -0.95
N GLY A 239 0.03 -18.10 -0.23
CA GLY A 239 -1.34 -18.62 -0.11
C GLY A 239 -2.37 -17.56 0.27
N LEU A 240 -2.68 -17.44 1.57
CA LEU A 240 -3.75 -16.57 2.06
C LEU A 240 -3.55 -15.09 1.70
N ARG A 241 -2.31 -14.60 1.72
CA ARG A 241 -2.00 -13.20 1.40
C ARG A 241 -2.39 -12.80 -0.01
N MET A 242 -2.56 -13.75 -0.93
CA MET A 242 -3.10 -13.48 -2.27
C MET A 242 -4.50 -12.88 -2.24
N THR A 243 -5.29 -13.06 -1.16
CA THR A 243 -6.61 -12.42 -1.03
C THR A 243 -6.52 -10.90 -1.10
N LEU A 244 -5.38 -10.31 -0.71
CA LEU A 244 -5.11 -8.88 -0.84
C LEU A 244 -5.05 -8.38 -2.30
N ASN A 245 -5.03 -9.29 -3.28
CA ASN A 245 -5.04 -8.95 -4.70
C ASN A 245 -6.45 -8.89 -5.31
N PHE A 246 -7.50 -8.73 -4.49
CA PHE A 246 -8.85 -8.50 -5.00
C PHE A 246 -8.89 -7.22 -5.87
N GLY A 247 -9.38 -7.34 -7.10
CA GLY A 247 -9.37 -6.26 -8.10
C GLY A 247 -8.03 -6.09 -8.86
N HIS A 248 -6.92 -6.59 -8.33
CA HIS A 248 -5.57 -6.30 -8.84
C HIS A 248 -5.28 -6.92 -10.21
N THR A 249 -5.85 -8.06 -10.57
CA THR A 249 -5.62 -8.69 -11.88
C THR A 249 -6.02 -7.74 -13.03
N ILE A 250 -7.16 -7.07 -12.90
CA ILE A 250 -7.63 -6.08 -13.87
C ILE A 250 -6.85 -4.78 -13.72
N ALA A 251 -6.60 -4.33 -12.48
CA ALA A 251 -5.85 -3.12 -12.20
C ALA A 251 -4.46 -3.13 -12.84
N HIS A 252 -3.68 -4.18 -12.60
CA HIS A 252 -2.33 -4.32 -13.17
C HIS A 252 -2.35 -4.36 -14.70
N ALA A 253 -3.37 -4.99 -15.31
CA ALA A 253 -3.52 -4.96 -16.77
C ALA A 253 -3.77 -3.54 -17.29
N VAL A 254 -4.61 -2.76 -16.61
CA VAL A 254 -4.88 -1.36 -16.95
C VAL A 254 -3.60 -0.52 -16.77
N GLU A 255 -2.91 -0.64 -15.64
CA GLU A 255 -1.65 0.08 -15.37
C GLU A 255 -0.58 -0.25 -16.41
N THR A 256 -0.42 -1.53 -16.76
CA THR A 256 0.54 -1.97 -17.78
C THR A 256 0.22 -1.38 -19.14
N CYS A 257 -1.05 -1.44 -19.57
CA CYS A 257 -1.48 -0.86 -20.85
C CYS A 257 -1.33 0.68 -20.90
N GLN A 258 -1.41 1.34 -19.74
CA GLN A 258 -1.19 2.78 -19.60
C GLN A 258 0.29 3.15 -19.31
N HIS A 259 1.21 2.20 -19.38
CA HIS A 259 2.63 2.41 -19.08
C HIS A 259 2.86 3.09 -17.71
N TYR A 260 1.99 2.81 -16.74
CA TYR A 260 2.03 3.36 -15.36
C TYR A 260 1.97 4.90 -15.28
N THR A 261 1.49 5.57 -16.32
CA THR A 261 1.36 7.04 -16.39
C THR A 261 -0.08 7.54 -16.41
N GLY A 262 -1.05 6.62 -16.35
CA GLY A 262 -2.48 6.93 -16.41
C GLY A 262 -3.13 6.98 -15.03
N MET A 263 -4.08 6.09 -14.84
CA MET A 263 -4.83 5.95 -13.59
C MET A 263 -3.92 5.55 -12.42
N ARG A 264 -4.19 6.08 -11.22
CA ARG A 264 -3.50 5.66 -10.00
C ARG A 264 -3.87 4.26 -9.60
N HIS A 265 -3.00 3.61 -8.83
CA HIS A 265 -3.14 2.21 -8.42
C HIS A 265 -4.49 1.91 -7.76
N GLY A 266 -4.85 2.61 -6.69
CA GLY A 266 -6.11 2.35 -5.98
C GLY A 266 -7.36 2.68 -6.80
N GLU A 267 -7.27 3.64 -7.73
CA GLU A 267 -8.35 3.90 -8.69
C GLU A 267 -8.51 2.73 -9.67
N ALA A 268 -7.40 2.17 -10.17
CA ALA A 268 -7.40 0.98 -11.02
C ALA A 268 -7.92 -0.26 -10.26
N VAL A 269 -7.51 -0.42 -8.98
CA VAL A 269 -8.01 -1.48 -8.10
C VAL A 269 -9.52 -1.35 -7.88
N ALA A 270 -10.04 -0.14 -7.65
CA ALA A 270 -11.48 0.11 -7.52
C ALA A 270 -12.25 -0.31 -8.78
N LEU A 271 -11.75 0.01 -9.96
CA LEU A 271 -12.32 -0.48 -11.23
C LEU A 271 -12.25 -2.00 -11.35
N GLY A 272 -11.12 -2.59 -11.01
CA GLY A 272 -10.95 -4.04 -11.01
C GLY A 272 -11.95 -4.72 -10.08
N MET A 273 -12.19 -4.16 -8.89
CA MET A 273 -13.20 -4.65 -7.95
C MET A 273 -14.62 -4.58 -8.53
N ARG A 274 -14.98 -3.46 -9.19
CA ARG A 274 -16.29 -3.32 -9.87
C ARG A 274 -16.51 -4.40 -10.91
N VAL A 275 -15.56 -4.52 -11.82
CA VAL A 275 -15.68 -5.43 -12.98
C VAL A 275 -15.73 -6.89 -12.52
N ILE A 276 -14.78 -7.31 -11.66
CA ILE A 276 -14.74 -8.71 -11.22
C ILE A 276 -15.98 -9.07 -10.42
N THR A 277 -16.50 -8.20 -9.55
CA THR A 277 -17.70 -8.47 -8.76
C THR A 277 -18.92 -8.58 -9.65
N ALA A 278 -19.10 -7.69 -10.63
CA ALA A 278 -20.21 -7.75 -11.57
C ALA A 278 -20.17 -9.02 -12.43
N MET A 279 -18.98 -9.41 -12.93
CA MET A 279 -18.80 -10.64 -13.69
C MET A 279 -19.11 -11.89 -12.88
N THR A 280 -18.68 -11.95 -11.63
CA THR A 280 -18.89 -13.12 -10.77
C THR A 280 -20.30 -13.21 -10.24
N GLU A 281 -20.99 -12.07 -10.04
CA GLU A 281 -22.41 -12.03 -9.71
C GLU A 281 -23.27 -12.54 -10.88
N GLU A 282 -22.98 -12.14 -12.13
CA GLU A 282 -23.65 -12.68 -13.32
C GLU A 282 -23.44 -14.20 -13.47
N LYS A 283 -22.25 -14.69 -13.13
CA LYS A 283 -21.93 -16.14 -13.15
C LYS A 283 -22.51 -16.91 -11.95
N GLY A 284 -23.23 -16.26 -11.04
CA GLY A 284 -23.77 -16.86 -9.82
C GLY A 284 -22.73 -17.30 -8.80
N MET A 285 -21.53 -16.75 -8.89
CA MET A 285 -20.42 -17.01 -7.96
C MET A 285 -20.43 -16.04 -6.78
N THR A 286 -21.06 -14.89 -6.93
CA THR A 286 -21.21 -13.83 -5.93
C THR A 286 -22.69 -13.62 -5.63
N GLU A 287 -23.04 -13.36 -4.38
CA GLU A 287 -24.40 -13.08 -3.94
C GLU A 287 -25.00 -11.88 -4.69
N GLN A 288 -26.27 -12.02 -5.14
CA GLN A 288 -26.98 -10.98 -5.88
C GLN A 288 -27.11 -9.68 -5.05
N GLY A 289 -26.82 -8.54 -5.71
CA GLY A 289 -26.84 -7.22 -5.08
C GLY A 289 -25.49 -6.75 -4.50
N THR A 290 -24.50 -7.64 -4.42
CA THR A 290 -23.15 -7.31 -3.95
C THR A 290 -22.48 -6.26 -4.85
N SER A 291 -22.57 -6.44 -6.17
CA SER A 291 -22.03 -5.49 -7.16
C SER A 291 -22.70 -4.11 -7.03
N ALA A 292 -24.02 -4.07 -6.89
CA ALA A 292 -24.73 -2.81 -6.72
C ALA A 292 -24.36 -2.11 -5.39
N ARG A 293 -24.16 -2.86 -4.32
CA ARG A 293 -23.74 -2.33 -3.01
C ARG A 293 -22.32 -1.75 -3.09
N LEU A 294 -21.38 -2.49 -3.67
CA LEU A 294 -20.00 -2.03 -3.89
C LEU A 294 -19.97 -0.77 -4.76
N ASN A 295 -20.71 -0.76 -5.86
CA ASN A 295 -20.76 0.37 -6.78
C ASN A 295 -21.26 1.65 -6.12
N ARG A 296 -22.30 1.56 -5.28
CA ARG A 296 -22.79 2.73 -4.53
C ARG A 296 -21.73 3.33 -3.62
N LEU A 297 -20.97 2.50 -2.91
CA LEU A 297 -19.87 2.99 -2.06
C LEU A 297 -18.77 3.64 -2.89
N LEU A 298 -18.29 2.95 -3.93
CA LEU A 298 -17.23 3.47 -4.79
C LEU A 298 -17.63 4.79 -5.48
N ASP A 299 -18.90 4.93 -5.84
CA ASP A 299 -19.44 6.16 -6.42
C ASP A 299 -19.47 7.31 -5.40
N ALA A 300 -19.92 7.03 -4.17
CA ALA A 300 -19.91 8.00 -3.09
C ALA A 300 -18.50 8.48 -2.72
N LEU A 301 -17.49 7.63 -2.91
CA LEU A 301 -16.07 7.95 -2.72
C LEU A 301 -15.42 8.63 -3.94
N GLY A 302 -16.16 8.85 -5.02
CA GLY A 302 -15.65 9.49 -6.25
C GLY A 302 -14.69 8.62 -7.06
N MET A 303 -14.79 7.29 -6.93
CA MET A 303 -13.97 6.35 -7.68
C MET A 303 -14.39 6.26 -9.15
N PRO A 304 -13.44 5.96 -10.06
CA PRO A 304 -13.73 5.80 -11.49
C PRO A 304 -14.84 4.78 -11.76
N ARG A 305 -15.68 5.09 -12.73
CA ARG A 305 -16.80 4.22 -13.13
C ARG A 305 -16.54 3.43 -14.41
N ARG A 306 -15.54 3.82 -15.20
CA ARG A 306 -15.31 3.27 -16.54
C ARG A 306 -13.86 2.85 -16.69
N LEU A 307 -13.66 1.70 -17.31
CA LEU A 307 -12.35 1.33 -17.80
C LEU A 307 -11.86 2.35 -18.84
N PRO A 308 -10.55 2.65 -18.85
CA PRO A 308 -9.95 3.42 -19.95
C PRO A 308 -10.30 2.79 -21.31
N ALA A 309 -10.23 3.59 -22.39
CA ALA A 309 -10.48 3.12 -23.75
C ALA A 309 -9.30 2.23 -24.25
N ILE A 310 -9.11 1.09 -23.60
CA ILE A 310 -8.11 0.08 -23.93
C ILE A 310 -8.84 -1.10 -24.59
N PRO A 311 -8.38 -1.59 -25.75
CA PRO A 311 -8.93 -2.80 -26.34
C PRO A 311 -8.88 -4.00 -25.39
N GLU A 312 -9.95 -4.76 -25.26
CA GLU A 312 -10.02 -5.94 -24.38
C GLU A 312 -8.87 -6.91 -24.62
N LYS A 313 -8.52 -7.11 -25.90
CA LYS A 313 -7.38 -7.97 -26.28
C LYS A 313 -6.06 -7.54 -25.61
N ASP A 314 -5.82 -6.25 -25.47
CA ASP A 314 -4.58 -5.74 -24.87
C ASP A 314 -4.58 -5.96 -23.35
N LEU A 315 -5.72 -5.79 -22.70
CA LEU A 315 -5.90 -6.11 -21.29
C LEU A 315 -5.67 -7.61 -21.03
N LEU A 316 -6.27 -8.50 -21.84
CA LEU A 316 -6.07 -9.95 -21.73
C LEU A 316 -4.62 -10.35 -21.98
N ASN A 317 -3.94 -9.71 -22.94
CA ASN A 317 -2.51 -9.92 -23.18
C ASN A 317 -1.66 -9.51 -21.97
N ALA A 318 -1.94 -8.36 -21.36
CA ALA A 318 -1.24 -7.90 -20.16
C ALA A 318 -1.38 -8.89 -18.99
N MET A 319 -2.60 -9.42 -18.76
CA MET A 319 -2.83 -10.47 -17.75
C MET A 319 -2.05 -11.75 -18.02
N THR A 320 -1.88 -12.10 -19.32
CA THR A 320 -1.12 -13.30 -19.72
C THR A 320 0.38 -13.14 -19.48
N LEU A 321 0.93 -11.94 -19.67
CA LEU A 321 2.34 -11.65 -19.42
C LEU A 321 2.67 -11.74 -17.92
N ASP A 322 1.81 -11.20 -17.07
CA ASP A 322 1.95 -11.30 -15.61
C ASP A 322 1.98 -12.78 -15.15
N LYS A 323 1.09 -13.62 -15.70
CA LYS A 323 1.08 -15.08 -15.47
C LYS A 323 2.40 -15.75 -15.85
N LYS A 324 2.97 -15.44 -17.01
CA LYS A 324 4.21 -16.07 -17.50
C LYS A 324 5.39 -15.73 -16.60
N SER A 325 5.44 -14.50 -16.11
CA SER A 325 6.49 -14.04 -15.17
C SER A 325 6.41 -14.78 -13.83
N ALA A 326 5.20 -15.13 -13.37
CA ALA A 326 5.00 -15.84 -12.11
C ALA A 326 5.12 -17.37 -12.19
N GLY A 327 5.14 -17.97 -13.40
CA GLY A 327 5.25 -19.43 -13.60
C GLY A 327 4.09 -20.25 -13.00
N LYS A 328 2.95 -19.64 -12.70
CA LYS A 328 1.81 -20.25 -11.96
C LYS A 328 0.50 -20.13 -12.75
N GLN A 329 -0.46 -20.97 -12.40
CA GLN A 329 -1.84 -20.83 -12.85
C GLN A 329 -2.42 -19.51 -12.37
N LEU A 330 -3.17 -18.79 -13.23
CA LEU A 330 -3.85 -17.56 -12.86
C LEU A 330 -4.82 -17.85 -11.72
N ARG A 331 -4.84 -17.00 -10.71
CA ARG A 331 -5.74 -17.06 -9.57
C ARG A 331 -6.41 -15.71 -9.42
N VAL A 332 -7.72 -15.69 -9.43
CA VAL A 332 -8.52 -14.48 -9.20
C VAL A 332 -9.15 -14.51 -7.82
N ILE A 333 -9.22 -13.37 -7.19
CA ILE A 333 -9.96 -13.21 -5.94
C ILE A 333 -11.37 -12.78 -6.29
N THR A 334 -12.36 -13.50 -5.79
CA THR A 334 -13.78 -13.22 -5.97
C THR A 334 -14.45 -13.05 -4.62
N LEU A 335 -15.54 -12.32 -4.57
CA LEU A 335 -16.37 -12.22 -3.37
C LEU A 335 -17.45 -13.29 -3.40
N ASP A 336 -17.72 -13.94 -2.26
CA ASP A 336 -19.00 -14.63 -2.04
C ASP A 336 -20.08 -13.59 -1.75
N LYS A 337 -19.75 -12.61 -0.90
CA LYS A 337 -20.49 -11.40 -0.56
C LYS A 337 -19.51 -10.38 0.04
N ILE A 338 -19.96 -9.18 0.36
CA ILE A 338 -19.12 -8.21 1.12
C ILE A 338 -18.64 -8.85 2.43
N GLY A 339 -17.35 -8.72 2.68
CA GLY A 339 -16.67 -9.27 3.86
C GLY A 339 -16.27 -10.75 3.75
N VAL A 340 -16.53 -11.41 2.61
CA VAL A 340 -16.15 -12.81 2.39
C VAL A 340 -15.61 -13.00 0.99
N CYS A 341 -14.36 -13.42 0.88
CA CYS A 341 -13.71 -13.69 -0.40
C CYS A 341 -13.16 -15.10 -0.51
N ARG A 342 -12.85 -15.51 -1.74
CA ARG A 342 -12.17 -16.77 -2.05
C ARG A 342 -11.18 -16.63 -3.18
N ILE A 343 -10.20 -17.53 -3.21
CA ILE A 343 -9.21 -17.64 -4.27
C ILE A 343 -9.72 -18.66 -5.29
N VAL A 344 -9.90 -18.26 -6.53
CA VAL A 344 -10.40 -19.12 -7.61
C VAL A 344 -9.31 -19.32 -8.65
N PRO A 345 -8.84 -20.57 -8.86
CA PRO A 345 -7.96 -20.89 -9.99
C PRO A 345 -8.71 -20.66 -11.30
N THR A 346 -8.07 -19.99 -12.26
CA THR A 346 -8.70 -19.64 -13.52
C THR A 346 -7.68 -19.51 -14.65
N ASP A 347 -8.14 -19.08 -15.80
CA ASP A 347 -7.33 -18.69 -16.96
C ASP A 347 -7.77 -17.30 -17.46
N VAL A 348 -7.13 -16.82 -18.53
CA VAL A 348 -7.44 -15.52 -19.11
C VAL A 348 -8.82 -15.45 -19.74
N ASP A 349 -9.36 -16.61 -20.20
CA ASP A 349 -10.68 -16.68 -20.81
C ASP A 349 -11.81 -16.34 -19.83
N PHE A 350 -11.55 -16.49 -18.53
CA PHE A 350 -12.47 -16.05 -17.48
C PHE A 350 -12.86 -14.58 -17.61
N PHE A 351 -11.96 -13.75 -18.11
CA PHE A 351 -12.12 -12.29 -18.22
C PHE A 351 -12.68 -11.83 -19.58
N GLN A 352 -13.00 -12.76 -20.50
CA GLN A 352 -13.63 -12.42 -21.77
C GLN A 352 -14.97 -11.69 -21.54
N GLY A 353 -15.18 -10.59 -22.25
CA GLY A 353 -16.35 -9.73 -22.11
C GLY A 353 -16.29 -8.76 -20.93
N MET A 354 -15.16 -8.64 -20.22
CA MET A 354 -15.02 -7.75 -19.06
C MET A 354 -15.20 -6.25 -19.40
N THR A 355 -15.00 -5.88 -20.66
CA THR A 355 -15.20 -4.50 -21.16
C THR A 355 -16.64 -4.21 -21.59
N ALA A 356 -17.54 -5.21 -21.49
CA ALA A 356 -18.94 -5.01 -21.83
C ALA A 356 -19.56 -3.89 -21.00
N GLN A 357 -20.37 -3.04 -21.65
CA GLN A 357 -20.99 -1.85 -21.01
C GLN A 357 -21.74 -2.19 -19.72
N LYS A 358 -22.34 -3.37 -19.62
CA LYS A 358 -23.05 -3.82 -18.43
C LYS A 358 -22.18 -3.96 -17.17
N PHE A 359 -20.85 -4.09 -17.31
CA PHE A 359 -19.91 -4.19 -16.17
C PHE A 359 -19.24 -2.86 -15.81
N VAL A 360 -19.35 -1.85 -16.69
CA VAL A 360 -18.63 -0.58 -16.58
C VAL A 360 -19.52 0.65 -16.54
N GLN A 361 -20.85 0.51 -16.64
CA GLN A 361 -21.80 1.64 -16.76
C GLN A 361 -22.92 1.69 -15.73
N ASN A 362 -23.01 0.77 -14.80
CA ASN A 362 -24.08 0.78 -13.78
C ASN A 362 -23.67 1.52 -12.52
#